data_d131fcd224949d2a0348879ea63f3d58
#
_entry.id   d131fcd224949d2a0348879ea63f3d58
#
_cell.length_a   1.000
_cell.length_b   1.000
_cell.length_c   1.000
_cell.angle_alpha   90.00
_cell.angle_beta   90.00
_cell.angle_gamma   90.00
#
_symmetry.space_group_name_H-M   'P 1'
#
loop_
_entity.id
_entity.type
_entity.pdbx_description
1 polymer ?
#
loop_
_entity_poly.entity_id
_entity_poly.type
_entity_poly.pdbx_seq_one_letter_code
_entity_poly.pdbx_strand_id
1 'polypeptide(L)'
;MGLLIDGHWKDQWYESSADGAFQREQAQRRHWVTADGQPGPSGEGGFKAEAGRYHLYVSLACPWAHRTLILRKLKGLESLIDVSVVSWLMLENGWTFDKTHGSSGDKLDDLQFMHQRYTAETDDYTGRVTVPVLWDKRLKRIVSNESAEIIRMFNSAFNELTGNSLDFYPEPLRTTIDALNERIYPAVNNGVYRAGFATSQQAXRRSSACSTAPSTN
;
A
#
# COMPACT_ATOMS: atom_id res chain seq x y z
N MET A 1 -2.28 -14.29 -7.92
CA MET A 1 -2.26 -13.37 -6.74
C MET A 1 -2.79 -14.14 -5.54
N GLY A 2 -2.02 -14.23 -4.45
CA GLY A 2 -2.35 -15.10 -3.35
C GLY A 2 -2.39 -14.43 -1.99
N LEU A 3 -2.44 -15.26 -0.97
CA LEU A 3 -2.46 -14.81 0.42
C LEU A 3 -1.65 -15.79 1.28
N LEU A 4 -1.33 -15.35 2.46
CA LEU A 4 -0.78 -16.21 3.50
C LEU A 4 -1.94 -16.68 4.40
N ILE A 5 -1.88 -17.93 4.83
CA ILE A 5 -2.75 -18.49 5.86
C ILE A 5 -1.84 -19.16 6.88
N ASP A 6 -1.84 -18.65 8.10
CA ASP A 6 -0.95 -19.12 9.18
C ASP A 6 0.51 -19.22 8.68
N GLY A 7 0.97 -18.18 7.99
CA GLY A 7 2.33 -18.09 7.47
C GLY A 7 2.61 -18.89 6.20
N HIS A 8 1.64 -19.68 5.72
CA HIS A 8 1.84 -20.55 4.55
C HIS A 8 1.24 -19.91 3.30
N TRP A 9 2.05 -19.75 2.24
CA TRP A 9 1.61 -19.16 0.98
C TRP A 9 0.58 -20.04 0.27
N LYS A 10 -0.52 -19.40 -0.17
CA LYS A 10 -1.57 -20.03 -0.98
C LYS A 10 -1.82 -19.18 -2.24
N ASP A 11 -1.68 -19.80 -3.41
CA ASP A 11 -2.04 -19.15 -4.65
C ASP A 11 -3.56 -19.23 -4.81
N GLN A 12 -4.25 -18.35 -4.12
CA GLN A 12 -5.72 -18.33 -4.07
C GLN A 12 -6.23 -16.94 -4.44
N TRP A 13 -7.06 -16.89 -5.48
CA TRP A 13 -7.66 -15.65 -5.93
C TRP A 13 -8.65 -15.11 -4.88
N TYR A 14 -9.04 -13.88 -5.06
CA TYR A 14 -10.05 -13.26 -4.21
C TYR A 14 -11.39 -13.99 -4.37
N GLU A 15 -12.12 -14.08 -3.29
CA GLU A 15 -13.48 -14.62 -3.32
C GLU A 15 -14.43 -13.56 -3.87
N SER A 16 -15.41 -14.02 -4.61
CA SER A 16 -16.53 -13.18 -5.05
C SER A 16 -17.74 -13.47 -4.18
N SER A 17 -18.58 -12.46 -3.98
CA SER A 17 -19.87 -12.69 -3.33
C SER A 17 -20.76 -13.59 -4.19
N ALA A 18 -21.85 -14.08 -3.60
CA ALA A 18 -22.76 -15.00 -4.29
C ALA A 18 -23.34 -14.41 -5.60
N ASP A 19 -23.45 -13.09 -5.70
CA ASP A 19 -23.92 -12.39 -6.89
C ASP A 19 -22.78 -12.02 -7.86
N GLY A 20 -21.56 -12.45 -7.59
CA GLY A 20 -20.40 -12.24 -8.46
C GLY A 20 -19.68 -10.92 -8.28
N ALA A 21 -19.93 -10.20 -7.19
CA ALA A 21 -19.23 -8.95 -6.93
C ALA A 21 -17.88 -9.23 -6.26
N PHE A 22 -16.84 -8.51 -6.71
CA PHE A 22 -15.50 -8.59 -6.14
C PHE A 22 -15.49 -8.01 -4.72
N GLN A 23 -14.86 -8.72 -3.80
CA GLN A 23 -14.68 -8.26 -2.42
C GLN A 23 -13.19 -8.01 -2.15
N ARG A 24 -12.89 -6.85 -1.58
CA ARG A 24 -11.52 -6.46 -1.27
C ARG A 24 -11.34 -6.28 0.23
N GLU A 25 -10.39 -7.01 0.78
CA GLU A 25 -10.02 -6.88 2.18
C GLU A 25 -9.27 -5.56 2.40
N GLN A 26 -9.41 -5.03 3.60
CA GLN A 26 -8.66 -3.82 3.99
C GLN A 26 -7.23 -4.18 4.35
N ALA A 27 -6.34 -3.20 4.18
CA ALA A 27 -4.95 -3.33 4.62
C ALA A 27 -4.90 -3.55 6.14
N GLN A 28 -4.10 -4.53 6.58
CA GLN A 28 -4.05 -4.92 7.99
C GLN A 28 -2.95 -4.21 8.77
N ARG A 29 -1.88 -3.76 8.09
CA ARG A 29 -0.77 -3.08 8.74
C ARG A 29 -0.95 -1.58 8.53
N ARG A 30 -1.29 -0.86 9.61
CA ARG A 30 -1.71 0.53 9.53
C ARG A 30 -1.12 1.36 10.68
N HIS A 31 0.15 1.13 10.97
CA HIS A 31 0.93 1.99 11.88
C HIS A 31 1.42 3.23 11.12
N TRP A 32 1.96 4.20 11.85
CA TRP A 32 2.37 5.47 11.24
C TRP A 32 3.79 5.85 11.64
N VAL A 33 4.57 6.28 10.66
CA VAL A 33 5.80 7.03 10.94
C VAL A 33 5.37 8.45 11.27
N THR A 34 5.84 8.94 12.41
CA THR A 34 5.62 10.33 12.84
C THR A 34 6.98 10.97 13.15
N ALA A 35 7.03 12.30 13.19
CA ALA A 35 8.30 13.01 13.43
C ALA A 35 8.92 12.61 14.76
N ASP A 36 8.11 12.38 15.77
CA ASP A 36 8.55 12.10 17.15
C ASP A 36 8.41 10.64 17.58
N GLY A 37 7.74 9.80 16.75
CA GLY A 37 7.48 8.39 17.07
C GLY A 37 6.22 8.13 17.87
N GLN A 38 5.41 9.16 18.12
CA GLN A 38 4.12 8.96 18.79
C GLN A 38 3.14 8.24 17.85
N PRO A 39 2.08 7.60 18.39
CA PRO A 39 1.09 6.99 17.53
C PRO A 39 0.46 7.98 16.57
N GLY A 40 0.15 7.53 15.34
CA GLY A 40 -0.58 8.32 14.36
C GLY A 40 -2.10 8.11 14.50
N PRO A 41 -2.85 8.41 13.42
CA PRO A 41 -4.30 8.22 13.44
C PRO A 41 -4.75 6.77 13.63
N SER A 42 -3.87 5.81 13.37
CA SER A 42 -4.15 4.39 13.56
C SER A 42 -2.89 3.66 13.98
N GLY A 43 -3.06 2.47 14.53
CA GLY A 43 -1.95 1.62 14.95
C GLY A 43 -1.24 2.10 16.19
N GLU A 44 -0.05 1.57 16.42
CA GLU A 44 0.77 1.87 17.62
C GLU A 44 1.93 2.78 17.23
N GLY A 45 2.51 3.43 18.26
CA GLY A 45 3.68 4.29 18.10
C GLY A 45 4.98 3.50 18.04
N GLY A 46 6.09 4.23 18.07
CA GLY A 46 7.45 3.66 18.03
C GLY A 46 8.14 3.84 16.70
N PHE A 47 7.45 4.36 15.71
CA PHE A 47 7.97 4.52 14.33
C PHE A 47 8.38 5.99 14.09
N LYS A 48 9.43 6.42 14.78
CA LYS A 48 9.96 7.78 14.60
C LYS A 48 10.65 7.93 13.24
N ALA A 49 10.45 9.07 12.59
CA ALA A 49 11.14 9.41 11.35
C ALA A 49 12.66 9.50 11.60
N GLU A 50 13.41 8.63 10.95
CA GLU A 50 14.87 8.57 11.06
C GLU A 50 15.45 8.24 9.67
N ALA A 51 16.57 8.89 9.35
CA ALA A 51 17.25 8.65 8.07
C ALA A 51 17.73 7.18 7.99
N GLY A 52 17.45 6.53 6.86
CA GLY A 52 17.91 5.17 6.61
C GLY A 52 17.20 4.07 7.38
N ARG A 53 16.22 4.42 8.24
CA ARG A 53 15.51 3.42 9.07
C ARG A 53 14.50 2.61 8.28
N TYR A 54 13.86 3.25 7.30
CA TYR A 54 12.73 2.64 6.58
C TYR A 54 13.13 2.17 5.20
N HIS A 55 12.37 1.21 4.67
CA HIS A 55 12.54 0.68 3.33
C HIS A 55 11.17 0.53 2.68
N LEU A 56 11.05 0.91 1.41
CA LEU A 56 9.77 0.88 0.70
C LEU A 56 9.80 -0.24 -0.36
N TYR A 57 8.83 -1.14 -0.31
CA TYR A 57 8.66 -2.18 -1.32
C TYR A 57 7.54 -1.78 -2.28
N VAL A 58 7.80 -1.84 -3.57
CA VAL A 58 6.86 -1.38 -4.62
C VAL A 58 6.89 -2.32 -5.82
N SER A 59 5.86 -2.25 -6.66
CA SER A 59 5.91 -2.74 -8.03
C SER A 59 5.66 -1.55 -8.97
N LEU A 60 6.40 -1.47 -10.07
CA LEU A 60 6.16 -0.44 -11.08
C LEU A 60 4.86 -0.69 -11.86
N ALA A 61 4.29 -1.90 -11.75
CA ALA A 61 2.97 -2.22 -12.31
C ALA A 61 1.81 -1.83 -11.38
N CYS A 62 2.12 -1.42 -10.13
CA CYS A 62 1.06 -1.15 -9.15
C CYS A 62 0.79 0.34 -9.02
N PRO A 63 -0.42 0.82 -9.40
CA PRO A 63 -0.73 2.26 -9.30
C PRO A 63 -0.74 2.77 -7.86
N TRP A 64 -1.07 1.91 -6.90
CA TRP A 64 -1.07 2.31 -5.49
C TRP A 64 0.35 2.51 -4.96
N ALA A 65 1.29 1.65 -5.38
CA ALA A 65 2.69 1.82 -5.04
C ALA A 65 3.30 3.04 -5.75
N HIS A 66 2.86 3.33 -6.99
CA HIS A 66 3.36 4.46 -7.77
C HIS A 66 3.19 5.80 -7.03
N ARG A 67 2.04 6.02 -6.39
CA ARG A 67 1.84 7.28 -5.68
C ARG A 67 2.77 7.44 -4.48
N THR A 68 3.23 6.34 -3.87
CA THR A 68 4.22 6.44 -2.79
C THR A 68 5.59 6.85 -3.34
N LEU A 69 5.94 6.37 -4.54
CA LEU A 69 7.17 6.81 -5.21
C LEU A 69 7.12 8.29 -5.58
N ILE A 70 5.94 8.78 -6.03
CA ILE A 70 5.74 10.20 -6.34
C ILE A 70 6.01 11.04 -5.10
N LEU A 71 5.37 10.72 -3.97
CA LEU A 71 5.55 11.48 -2.73
C LEU A 71 6.98 11.36 -2.20
N ARG A 72 7.59 10.18 -2.31
CA ARG A 72 8.99 9.98 -1.93
C ARG A 72 9.89 10.96 -2.70
N LYS A 73 9.65 11.12 -4.01
CA LYS A 73 10.42 12.04 -4.86
C LYS A 73 10.15 13.50 -4.52
N LEU A 74 8.86 13.89 -4.46
CA LEU A 74 8.47 15.27 -4.20
C LEU A 74 8.94 15.77 -2.83
N LYS A 75 9.03 14.88 -1.85
CA LYS A 75 9.45 15.23 -0.49
C LYS A 75 10.95 15.07 -0.26
N GLY A 76 11.72 14.65 -1.28
CA GLY A 76 13.17 14.52 -1.17
C GLY A 76 13.60 13.38 -0.26
N LEU A 77 12.85 12.28 -0.23
CA LEU A 77 13.11 11.18 0.70
C LEU A 77 14.03 10.11 0.12
N GLU A 78 14.60 10.34 -1.07
CA GLU A 78 15.34 9.30 -1.80
C GLU A 78 16.60 8.84 -1.08
N SER A 79 17.25 9.74 -0.38
CA SER A 79 18.43 9.40 0.44
C SER A 79 18.06 8.86 1.84
N LEU A 80 16.81 9.00 2.25
CA LEU A 80 16.35 8.60 3.60
C LEU A 80 15.64 7.25 3.59
N ILE A 81 14.97 6.90 2.47
CA ILE A 81 14.13 5.70 2.36
C ILE A 81 14.50 4.98 1.05
N ASP A 82 15.21 3.88 1.15
CA ASP A 82 15.55 3.05 0.00
C ASP A 82 14.34 2.30 -0.54
N VAL A 83 14.46 1.78 -1.77
CA VAL A 83 13.36 1.08 -2.46
C VAL A 83 13.84 -0.25 -3.02
N SER A 84 13.05 -1.31 -2.80
CA SER A 84 13.13 -2.55 -3.57
C SER A 84 11.89 -2.67 -4.45
N VAL A 85 12.12 -3.04 -5.70
CA VAL A 85 11.06 -3.17 -6.71
C VAL A 85 10.81 -4.66 -6.94
N VAL A 86 9.57 -5.13 -6.74
CA VAL A 86 9.19 -6.50 -7.11
C VAL A 86 8.88 -6.58 -8.60
N SER A 87 8.94 -7.80 -9.15
CA SER A 87 8.61 -8.08 -10.55
C SER A 87 7.21 -7.55 -10.90
N TRP A 88 7.08 -7.04 -12.14
CA TRP A 88 5.75 -6.67 -12.65
C TRP A 88 4.94 -7.91 -13.03
N LEU A 89 5.58 -9.04 -13.25
CA LEU A 89 4.89 -10.30 -13.62
C LEU A 89 4.49 -11.04 -12.34
N MET A 90 3.19 -11.15 -12.13
CA MET A 90 2.65 -11.80 -10.94
C MET A 90 2.00 -13.12 -11.36
N LEU A 91 2.61 -14.23 -10.96
CA LEU A 91 2.13 -15.59 -11.24
C LEU A 91 1.79 -16.30 -9.92
N GLU A 92 1.93 -17.63 -9.89
CA GLU A 92 1.54 -18.47 -8.76
C GLU A 92 2.25 -18.13 -7.43
N ASN A 93 3.43 -17.49 -7.51
CA ASN A 93 4.16 -17.05 -6.30
C ASN A 93 3.87 -15.61 -5.90
N GLY A 94 2.89 -14.97 -6.54
CA GLY A 94 2.54 -13.58 -6.25
C GLY A 94 3.65 -12.61 -6.65
N TRP A 95 3.92 -11.62 -5.83
CA TRP A 95 4.99 -10.65 -6.07
C TRP A 95 6.35 -11.30 -5.79
N THR A 96 7.24 -11.32 -6.77
CA THR A 96 8.58 -11.94 -6.66
C THR A 96 9.67 -10.88 -6.80
N PHE A 97 10.87 -11.24 -6.37
CA PHE A 97 12.07 -10.42 -6.61
C PHE A 97 12.88 -10.92 -7.79
N ASP A 98 12.23 -11.57 -8.76
CA ASP A 98 12.87 -12.08 -9.98
C ASP A 98 13.33 -10.93 -10.89
N LYS A 99 14.62 -10.79 -11.02
CA LYS A 99 15.24 -9.70 -11.78
C LYS A 99 15.01 -9.79 -13.29
N THR A 100 14.64 -10.97 -13.80
CA THR A 100 14.36 -11.12 -15.23
C THR A 100 13.10 -10.36 -15.66
N HIS A 101 12.25 -9.99 -14.72
CA HIS A 101 10.99 -9.30 -15.00
C HIS A 101 10.90 -7.97 -14.24
N GLY A 102 11.97 -7.17 -14.35
CA GLY A 102 11.93 -5.78 -13.91
C GLY A 102 12.07 -5.52 -12.42
N SER A 103 12.40 -6.54 -11.63
CA SER A 103 12.68 -6.37 -10.21
C SER A 103 14.11 -5.84 -10.00
N SER A 104 14.29 -5.08 -8.91
CA SER A 104 15.62 -4.70 -8.44
C SER A 104 16.29 -5.83 -7.61
N GLY A 105 15.53 -6.87 -7.29
CA GLY A 105 15.88 -7.77 -6.19
C GLY A 105 15.50 -7.16 -4.85
N ASP A 106 15.43 -7.97 -3.81
CA ASP A 106 15.30 -7.45 -2.44
C ASP A 106 16.67 -6.95 -1.98
N LYS A 107 16.74 -5.69 -1.59
CA LYS A 107 18.02 -5.04 -1.24
C LYS A 107 18.38 -5.20 0.25
N LEU A 108 17.52 -5.85 1.04
CA LEU A 108 17.78 -5.99 2.48
C LEU A 108 18.24 -7.39 2.86
N ASP A 109 17.48 -8.42 2.46
CA ASP A 109 17.68 -9.79 2.96
C ASP A 109 17.73 -10.83 1.84
N ASP A 110 17.84 -10.40 0.56
CA ASP A 110 17.89 -11.26 -0.63
C ASP A 110 16.70 -12.23 -0.72
N LEU A 111 15.51 -11.78 -0.29
CA LEU A 111 14.30 -12.58 -0.39
C LEU A 111 13.93 -12.87 -1.84
N GLN A 112 13.28 -14.00 -2.09
CA GLN A 112 12.79 -14.37 -3.42
C GLN A 112 11.37 -13.90 -3.65
N PHE A 113 10.56 -13.83 -2.59
CA PHE A 113 9.12 -13.55 -2.69
C PHE A 113 8.72 -12.48 -1.67
N MET A 114 7.79 -11.61 -2.06
CA MET A 114 7.29 -10.57 -1.16
C MET A 114 6.56 -11.15 0.07
N HIS A 115 5.95 -12.33 -0.06
CA HIS A 115 5.27 -12.96 1.08
C HIS A 115 6.26 -13.29 2.21
N GLN A 116 7.54 -13.51 1.89
CA GLN A 116 8.56 -13.73 2.91
C GLN A 116 8.80 -12.47 3.77
N ARG A 117 8.57 -11.26 3.23
CA ARG A 117 8.67 -10.03 4.02
C ARG A 117 7.55 -9.95 5.07
N TYR A 118 6.37 -10.48 4.76
CA TYR A 118 5.26 -10.56 5.70
C TYR A 118 5.52 -11.59 6.80
N THR A 119 6.04 -12.77 6.44
CA THR A 119 6.38 -13.79 7.44
C THR A 119 7.63 -13.44 8.24
N ALA A 120 8.48 -12.54 7.74
CA ALA A 120 9.62 -12.02 8.52
C ALA A 120 9.16 -11.10 9.68
N GLU A 121 7.93 -10.56 9.61
CA GLU A 121 7.34 -9.78 10.70
C GLU A 121 6.72 -10.71 11.75
N THR A 122 5.92 -11.67 11.28
CA THR A 122 5.27 -12.66 12.14
C THR A 122 5.08 -13.94 11.32
N ASP A 123 5.53 -15.05 11.88
CA ASP A 123 5.57 -16.34 11.17
C ASP A 123 4.18 -16.92 10.88
N ASP A 124 3.14 -16.44 11.57
CA ASP A 124 1.76 -16.92 11.42
C ASP A 124 0.86 -15.92 10.66
N TYR A 125 1.43 -14.97 9.92
CA TYR A 125 0.63 -13.96 9.23
C TYR A 125 -0.47 -14.59 8.37
N THR A 126 -1.70 -14.09 8.50
CA THR A 126 -2.83 -14.49 7.65
C THR A 126 -3.39 -13.23 6.97
N GLY A 127 -3.39 -13.22 5.62
CA GLY A 127 -3.89 -12.09 4.86
C GLY A 127 -3.23 -11.95 3.49
N ARG A 128 -3.69 -10.96 2.74
CA ARG A 128 -3.17 -10.70 1.39
C ARG A 128 -1.78 -10.08 1.43
N VAL A 129 -0.94 -10.51 0.49
CA VAL A 129 0.41 -9.98 0.30
C VAL A 129 0.36 -8.93 -0.81
N THR A 130 0.50 -7.66 -0.43
CA THR A 130 0.32 -6.52 -1.33
C THR A 130 1.55 -5.62 -1.35
N VAL A 131 1.60 -4.71 -2.32
CA VAL A 131 2.53 -3.57 -2.35
C VAL A 131 1.69 -2.30 -2.59
N PRO A 132 2.10 -1.12 -2.08
CA PRO A 132 3.37 -0.85 -1.39
C PRO A 132 3.40 -1.42 0.02
N VAL A 133 4.63 -1.59 0.54
CA VAL A 133 4.87 -1.89 1.95
C VAL A 133 5.97 -0.96 2.45
N LEU A 134 5.71 -0.27 3.56
CA LEU A 134 6.73 0.48 4.27
C LEU A 134 7.21 -0.38 5.44
N TRP A 135 8.49 -0.72 5.42
CA TRP A 135 9.14 -1.65 6.37
C TRP A 135 10.07 -0.88 7.30
N ASP A 136 10.02 -1.18 8.58
CA ASP A 136 10.97 -0.66 9.58
C ASP A 136 12.10 -1.67 9.74
N LYS A 137 13.32 -1.31 9.31
CA LYS A 137 14.50 -2.18 9.36
C LYS A 137 14.96 -2.43 10.78
N ARG A 138 14.69 -1.48 11.70
CA ARG A 138 15.13 -1.58 13.09
C ARG A 138 14.22 -2.52 13.90
N LEU A 139 12.91 -2.32 13.76
CA LEU A 139 11.93 -3.14 14.51
C LEU A 139 11.60 -4.45 13.83
N LYS A 140 12.02 -4.63 12.56
CA LYS A 140 11.68 -5.79 11.74
C LYS A 140 10.16 -5.95 11.62
N ARG A 141 9.47 -4.84 11.29
CA ARG A 141 8.01 -4.80 11.22
C ARG A 141 7.53 -4.03 9.99
N ILE A 142 6.37 -4.42 9.49
CA ILE A 142 5.65 -3.63 8.48
C ILE A 142 4.99 -2.45 9.21
N VAL A 143 5.36 -1.24 8.80
CA VAL A 143 4.70 -0.03 9.32
C VAL A 143 3.30 0.07 8.73
N SER A 144 3.23 0.04 7.39
CA SER A 144 1.93 0.15 6.71
C SER A 144 2.01 -0.48 5.33
N ASN A 145 0.90 -1.12 4.93
CA ASN A 145 0.68 -1.55 3.55
C ASN A 145 -0.54 -0.84 2.94
N GLU A 146 -0.90 0.34 3.48
CA GLU A 146 -1.97 1.19 2.94
C GLU A 146 -1.34 2.42 2.27
N SER A 147 -1.42 2.48 0.96
CA SER A 147 -0.75 3.55 0.20
C SER A 147 -1.24 4.95 0.55
N ALA A 148 -2.53 5.10 0.89
CA ALA A 148 -3.09 6.41 1.27
C ALA A 148 -2.45 6.95 2.55
N GLU A 149 -2.12 6.05 3.48
CA GLU A 149 -1.46 6.44 4.73
C GLU A 149 0.03 6.67 4.52
N ILE A 150 0.68 5.82 3.71
CA ILE A 150 2.11 6.00 3.41
C ILE A 150 2.37 7.37 2.80
N ILE A 151 1.52 7.83 1.85
CA ILE A 151 1.71 9.17 1.27
C ILE A 151 1.49 10.28 2.30
N ARG A 152 0.59 10.10 3.27
CA ARG A 152 0.40 11.06 4.37
C ARG A 152 1.62 11.10 5.28
N MET A 153 2.18 9.94 5.61
CA MET A 153 3.44 9.86 6.38
C MET A 153 4.58 10.59 5.65
N PHE A 154 4.73 10.32 4.35
CA PHE A 154 5.78 10.95 3.55
C PHE A 154 5.58 12.47 3.44
N ASN A 155 4.33 12.93 3.44
CA ASN A 155 4.02 14.35 3.35
C ASN A 155 4.57 15.16 4.53
N SER A 156 4.62 14.59 5.72
CA SER A 156 4.89 15.40 6.91
C SER A 156 5.97 14.87 7.85
N ALA A 157 6.07 13.54 8.01
CA ALA A 157 6.88 12.97 9.10
C ALA A 157 8.38 13.29 8.99
N PHE A 158 8.89 13.48 7.77
CA PHE A 158 10.32 13.64 7.52
C PHE A 158 10.74 15.09 7.22
N ASN A 159 9.85 16.06 7.43
CA ASN A 159 10.10 17.45 7.06
C ASN A 159 11.34 18.01 7.77
N GLU A 160 11.53 17.68 9.04
CA GLU A 160 12.71 18.16 9.80
C GLU A 160 14.02 17.59 9.25
N LEU A 161 13.99 16.37 8.69
CA LEU A 161 15.17 15.72 8.15
C LEU A 161 15.52 16.23 6.75
N THR A 162 14.51 16.61 5.96
CA THR A 162 14.74 17.05 4.58
C THR A 162 14.78 18.56 4.42
N GLY A 163 14.20 19.30 5.36
CA GLY A 163 13.95 20.73 5.20
C GLY A 163 12.86 21.06 4.18
N ASN A 164 12.13 20.04 3.69
CA ASN A 164 11.14 20.22 2.62
C ASN A 164 9.79 20.58 3.20
N SER A 165 9.36 21.83 2.97
CA SER A 165 8.12 22.36 3.52
C SER A 165 6.90 22.19 2.61
N LEU A 166 7.05 21.56 1.43
CA LEU A 166 5.90 21.28 0.57
C LEU A 166 4.86 20.46 1.33
N ASP A 167 3.60 20.88 1.26
CA ASP A 167 2.51 20.21 1.96
C ASP A 167 1.38 19.92 0.99
N PHE A 168 1.13 18.62 0.77
CA PHE A 168 0.06 18.14 -0.12
C PHE A 168 -1.22 17.83 0.65
N TYR A 169 -1.27 18.19 1.95
CA TYR A 169 -2.44 18.01 2.80
C TYR A 169 -2.55 19.21 3.77
N PRO A 170 -2.61 20.44 3.20
CA PRO A 170 -2.57 21.65 4.04
C PRO A 170 -3.84 21.79 4.86
N GLU A 171 -3.68 22.27 6.07
CA GLU A 171 -4.74 22.33 7.08
C GLU A 171 -6.07 22.92 6.56
N PRO A 172 -6.10 24.04 5.85
CA PRO A 172 -7.37 24.60 5.39
C PRO A 172 -8.13 23.73 4.39
N LEU A 173 -7.46 22.77 3.74
CA LEU A 173 -8.08 21.90 2.74
C LEU A 173 -8.36 20.48 3.24
N ARG A 174 -7.97 20.12 4.46
CA ARG A 174 -8.04 18.74 4.94
C ARG A 174 -9.46 18.18 4.87
N THR A 175 -10.42 18.91 5.38
CA THR A 175 -11.82 18.47 5.39
C THR A 175 -12.32 18.19 3.96
N THR A 176 -11.99 19.08 3.02
CA THR A 176 -12.41 18.93 1.62
C THR A 176 -11.71 17.73 0.97
N ILE A 177 -10.40 17.58 1.22
CA ILE A 177 -9.61 16.46 0.68
C ILE A 177 -10.15 15.14 1.21
N ASP A 178 -10.46 15.07 2.51
CA ASP A 178 -10.94 13.83 3.12
C ASP A 178 -12.33 13.47 2.62
N ALA A 179 -13.25 14.44 2.53
CA ALA A 179 -14.59 14.21 1.98
C ALA A 179 -14.52 13.71 0.53
N LEU A 180 -13.60 14.27 -0.27
CA LEU A 180 -13.39 13.82 -1.64
C LEU A 180 -12.85 12.38 -1.67
N ASN A 181 -11.89 12.08 -0.81
CA ASN A 181 -11.29 10.74 -0.74
C ASN A 181 -12.30 9.68 -0.27
N GLU A 182 -13.22 10.04 0.64
CA GLU A 182 -14.30 9.14 1.07
C GLU A 182 -15.20 8.73 -0.11
N ARG A 183 -15.37 9.60 -1.09
CA ARG A 183 -16.12 9.29 -2.31
C ARG A 183 -15.26 8.53 -3.32
N ILE A 184 -14.02 8.99 -3.54
CA ILE A 184 -13.13 8.41 -4.55
C ILE A 184 -12.75 6.97 -4.20
N TYR A 185 -12.50 6.68 -2.93
CA TYR A 185 -11.99 5.36 -2.54
C TYR A 185 -12.97 4.22 -2.91
N PRO A 186 -14.25 4.28 -2.51
CA PRO A 186 -15.17 3.21 -2.91
C PRO A 186 -15.60 3.30 -4.37
N ALA A 187 -15.80 4.51 -4.93
CA ALA A 187 -16.37 4.65 -6.28
C ALA A 187 -15.33 4.42 -7.38
N VAL A 188 -14.12 4.95 -7.21
CA VAL A 188 -13.07 4.90 -8.24
C VAL A 188 -12.02 3.84 -7.89
N ASN A 189 -11.36 4.00 -6.73
CA ASN A 189 -10.23 3.13 -6.37
C ASN A 189 -10.64 1.65 -6.29
N ASN A 190 -11.73 1.37 -5.57
CA ASN A 190 -12.26 0.00 -5.49
C ASN A 190 -13.19 -0.33 -6.67
N GLY A 191 -13.76 0.70 -7.28
CA GLY A 191 -14.67 0.55 -8.43
C GLY A 191 -14.02 -0.15 -9.61
N VAL A 192 -12.77 0.20 -9.93
CA VAL A 192 -12.05 -0.42 -11.03
C VAL A 192 -11.85 -1.93 -10.79
N TYR A 193 -11.59 -2.32 -9.55
CA TYR A 193 -11.45 -3.75 -9.20
C TYR A 193 -12.81 -4.44 -9.21
N ARG A 194 -13.85 -3.80 -8.67
CA ARG A 194 -15.20 -4.38 -8.68
C ARG A 194 -15.69 -4.60 -10.12
N ALA A 195 -15.42 -3.65 -11.03
CA ALA A 195 -15.80 -3.80 -12.42
C ALA A 195 -14.94 -4.84 -13.14
N GLY A 196 -13.61 -4.75 -12.95
CA GLY A 196 -12.66 -5.60 -13.67
C GLY A 196 -12.67 -7.06 -13.24
N PHE A 197 -13.02 -7.34 -12.00
CA PHE A 197 -12.99 -8.70 -11.43
C PHE A 197 -14.39 -9.24 -11.11
N ALA A 198 -15.44 -8.55 -11.56
CA ALA A 198 -16.81 -9.08 -11.44
C ALA A 198 -16.95 -10.38 -12.23
N THR A 199 -17.53 -11.40 -11.61
CA THR A 199 -17.74 -12.69 -12.28
C THR A 199 -19.14 -12.81 -12.87
N SER A 200 -19.98 -11.74 -12.78
CA SER A 200 -21.29 -11.70 -13.41
C SER A 200 -21.51 -10.36 -14.11
N GLN A 201 -22.29 -10.38 -15.18
CA GLN A 201 -22.64 -9.17 -15.93
C GLN A 201 -23.43 -8.18 -15.06
N GLN A 202 -24.22 -8.69 -14.14
CA GLN A 202 -25.00 -7.85 -13.21
C GLN A 202 -24.06 -7.09 -12.26
N ALA A 203 -23.08 -7.76 -11.75
CA ALA A 203 -22.09 -7.12 -10.89
C ALA A 203 -21.27 -6.04 -11.61
N UNK A 204 -20.97 -6.25 -12.68
CA UNK A 204 -20.30 -5.36 -13.42
C UNK A 204 -21.02 -4.16 -13.68
N ARG A 205 -22.20 -4.30 -14.11
CA ARG A 205 -23.06 -3.11 -14.36
C ARG A 205 -23.27 -2.26 -13.11
N ARG A 206 -23.53 -2.89 -11.97
CA ARG A 206 -23.69 -2.16 -10.70
C ARG A 206 -22.43 -1.39 -10.31
N SER A 207 -21.28 -1.99 -10.52
CA SER A 207 -19.99 -1.35 -10.21
C SER A 207 -19.72 -0.16 -11.13
N SER A 208 -20.07 -0.30 -12.43
CA SER A 208 -19.90 0.78 -13.41
C SER A 208 -20.87 1.94 -13.15
N ALA A 209 -22.13 1.63 -12.80
CA ALA A 209 -23.14 2.65 -12.52
C ALA A 209 -22.78 3.51 -11.32
N CYS A 210 -22.12 2.94 -10.33
CA CYS A 210 -21.70 3.69 -9.12
C CYS A 210 -20.71 4.82 -9.46
N SER A 211 -19.92 4.64 -10.52
CA SER A 211 -18.92 5.65 -10.91
C SER A 211 -19.53 6.82 -11.71
N THR A 212 -20.77 6.66 -12.20
CA THR A 212 -21.43 7.68 -13.05
C THR A 212 -22.55 8.43 -12.33
N ALA A 213 -22.82 8.12 -11.08
CA ALA A 213 -23.87 8.83 -10.33
C ALA A 213 -23.53 10.33 -10.21
N PRO A 214 -24.42 11.23 -10.62
CA PRO A 214 -24.14 12.65 -10.50
C PRO A 214 -24.08 13.06 -9.02
N SER A 215 -23.23 14.01 -8.73
CA SER A 215 -23.19 14.61 -7.39
C SER A 215 -24.49 15.40 -7.20
N THR A 216 -25.35 14.92 -6.32
CA THR A 216 -26.47 15.76 -5.87
C THR A 216 -25.90 16.84 -4.96
N ASN A 217 -26.04 18.09 -5.38
CA ASN A 217 -25.69 19.24 -4.56
C ASN A 217 -26.59 19.30 -3.33
#